data_a6413bef5f0f50c82f4ef541e066f460
#
_entry.id   a6413bef5f0f50c82f4ef541e066f460
#
_cell.length_a   1.000
_cell.length_b   1.000
_cell.length_c   1.000
_cell.angle_alpha   90.00
_cell.angle_beta   90.00
_cell.angle_gamma   90.00
#
_symmetry.space_group_name_H-M   'P 1'
#
loop_
_entity.id
_entity.type
_entity.pdbx_description
1 polymer ?
#
loop_
_entity_poly.entity_id
_entity_poly.type
_entity_poly.pdbx_seq_one_letter_code
_entity_poly.pdbx_strand_id
1 'polypeptide(L)'
;PPERSRALAEAIVDMSEKLRPCSVCFSFAEAELCPICADPRRDTSLLCVVEEPSAILPIERTNEYRGRYHVLGGALSPIDGVDPEDLRIDELTARLDADGVSELVIATNPTMSGEATALY
;
A
#
# COMPACT_ATOMS: atom_id res chain seq x y z
N PRO A 1 -8.38 22.61 -25.06
CA PRO A 1 -9.33 22.14 -26.09
C PRO A 1 -10.22 21.04 -25.55
N PRO A 2 -11.52 21.00 -25.95
CA PRO A 2 -12.44 19.97 -25.46
C PRO A 2 -12.01 18.54 -25.74
N GLU A 3 -11.33 18.30 -26.86
CA GLU A 3 -10.84 16.97 -27.23
C GLU A 3 -9.80 16.45 -26.24
N ARG A 4 -8.90 17.31 -25.77
CA ARG A 4 -7.88 16.92 -24.78
C ARG A 4 -8.51 16.62 -23.43
N SER A 5 -9.51 17.42 -23.05
CA SER A 5 -10.24 17.22 -21.79
C SER A 5 -10.99 15.89 -21.81
N ARG A 6 -11.61 15.54 -22.94
CA ARG A 6 -12.30 14.26 -23.10
C ARG A 6 -11.34 13.09 -23.04
N ALA A 7 -10.21 13.19 -23.75
CA ALA A 7 -9.20 12.14 -23.76
C ALA A 7 -8.65 11.89 -22.33
N LEU A 8 -8.42 12.95 -21.58
CA LEU A 8 -7.98 12.84 -20.20
C LEU A 8 -9.05 12.19 -19.32
N ALA A 9 -10.31 12.59 -19.47
CA ALA A 9 -11.42 12.02 -18.72
C ALA A 9 -11.59 10.53 -19.02
N GLU A 10 -11.49 10.14 -20.29
CA GLU A 10 -11.59 8.73 -20.70
C GLU A 10 -10.44 7.91 -20.13
N ALA A 11 -9.21 8.48 -20.10
CA ALA A 11 -8.06 7.80 -19.53
C ALA A 11 -8.23 7.59 -18.02
N ILE A 12 -8.80 8.57 -17.31
CA ILE A 12 -9.07 8.45 -15.87
C ILE A 12 -10.13 7.39 -15.61
N VAL A 13 -11.20 7.35 -16.39
CA VAL A 13 -12.26 6.34 -16.26
C VAL A 13 -11.71 4.95 -16.54
N ASP A 14 -10.93 4.78 -17.62
CA ASP A 14 -10.29 3.51 -17.95
C ASP A 14 -9.39 3.02 -16.79
N MET A 15 -8.59 3.91 -16.25
CA MET A 15 -7.72 3.58 -15.12
C MET A 15 -8.53 3.14 -13.91
N SER A 16 -9.62 3.85 -13.59
CA SER A 16 -10.50 3.51 -12.47
C SER A 16 -11.17 2.15 -12.65
N GLU A 17 -11.51 1.78 -13.88
CA GLU A 17 -12.15 0.50 -14.17
C GLU A 17 -11.17 -0.67 -14.17
N LYS A 18 -9.91 -0.43 -14.57
CA LYS A 18 -8.87 -1.46 -14.65
C LYS A 18 -8.13 -1.68 -13.35
N LEU A 19 -7.94 -0.61 -12.56
CA LEU A 19 -7.21 -0.71 -11.31
C LEU A 19 -8.12 -1.17 -10.17
N ARG A 20 -7.58 -2.05 -9.36
CA ARG A 20 -8.22 -2.53 -8.13
C ARG A 20 -7.17 -2.72 -7.05
N PRO A 21 -7.55 -2.78 -5.76
CA PRO A 21 -6.59 -3.09 -4.71
C PRO A 21 -5.99 -4.48 -4.92
N CYS A 22 -4.68 -4.61 -4.72
CA CYS A 22 -4.05 -5.91 -4.62
C CYS A 22 -4.66 -6.68 -3.44
N SER A 23 -5.04 -7.93 -3.63
CA SER A 23 -5.70 -8.70 -2.57
C SER A 23 -4.79 -9.00 -1.37
N VAL A 24 -3.48 -8.80 -1.50
CA VAL A 24 -2.50 -9.07 -0.44
C VAL A 24 -1.99 -7.79 0.20
N CYS A 25 -1.44 -6.85 -0.57
CA CYS A 25 -0.80 -5.66 -0.02
C CYS A 25 -1.68 -4.40 -0.06
N PHE A 26 -2.79 -4.43 -0.77
CA PHE A 26 -3.75 -3.33 -0.93
C PHE A 26 -3.21 -2.14 -1.71
N SER A 27 -2.12 -2.31 -2.45
CA SER A 27 -1.68 -1.36 -3.46
C SER A 27 -2.56 -1.50 -4.71
N PHE A 28 -2.41 -0.59 -5.67
CA PHE A 28 -3.19 -0.69 -6.91
C PHE A 28 -2.63 -1.77 -7.83
N ALA A 29 -3.52 -2.49 -8.50
CA ALA A 29 -3.17 -3.56 -9.42
C ALA A 29 -4.17 -3.66 -10.56
N GLU A 30 -3.74 -4.18 -11.70
CA GLU A 30 -4.63 -4.50 -12.82
C GLU A 30 -5.14 -5.94 -12.74
N ALA A 31 -4.53 -6.75 -11.89
CA ALA A 31 -4.90 -8.14 -11.63
C ALA A 31 -5.18 -8.32 -10.14
N GLU A 32 -5.48 -9.53 -9.71
CA GLU A 32 -5.72 -9.83 -8.30
C GLU A 32 -4.51 -9.50 -7.43
N LEU A 33 -3.29 -9.77 -7.94
CA LEU A 33 -2.04 -9.42 -7.25
C LEU A 33 -1.29 -8.36 -8.03
N CYS A 34 -0.66 -7.41 -7.32
CA CYS A 34 0.24 -6.44 -7.94
C CYS A 34 1.54 -7.14 -8.37
N PRO A 35 2.34 -6.51 -9.26
CA PRO A 35 3.59 -7.13 -9.73
C PRO A 35 4.55 -7.52 -8.61
N ILE A 36 4.58 -6.77 -7.52
CA ILE A 36 5.47 -7.05 -6.39
C ILE A 36 5.00 -8.29 -5.62
N CYS A 37 3.72 -8.39 -5.29
CA CYS A 37 3.18 -9.56 -4.59
C CYS A 37 3.21 -10.81 -5.46
N ALA A 38 3.14 -10.67 -6.78
CA ALA A 38 3.21 -11.78 -7.72
C ALA A 38 4.63 -12.23 -8.03
N ASP A 39 5.65 -11.43 -7.65
CA ASP A 39 7.05 -11.75 -7.96
C ASP A 39 7.62 -12.80 -6.99
N PRO A 40 7.96 -14.01 -7.47
CA PRO A 40 8.50 -15.07 -6.61
C PRO A 40 9.92 -14.80 -6.10
N ARG A 41 10.61 -13.81 -6.64
CA ARG A 41 11.95 -13.43 -6.20
C ARG A 41 11.94 -12.57 -4.94
N ARG A 42 10.77 -12.08 -4.53
CA ARG A 42 10.62 -11.27 -3.32
C ARG A 42 10.76 -12.12 -2.06
N ASP A 43 11.40 -11.56 -1.04
CA ASP A 43 11.55 -12.22 0.25
C ASP A 43 10.26 -12.06 1.07
N THR A 44 9.54 -13.15 1.26
CA THR A 44 8.26 -13.14 1.98
C THR A 44 8.43 -12.96 3.49
N SER A 45 9.65 -13.09 4.01
CA SER A 45 9.92 -12.88 5.44
C SER A 45 10.10 -11.41 5.81
N LEU A 46 10.25 -10.53 4.80
CA LEU A 46 10.40 -9.09 4.98
C LEU A 46 9.11 -8.38 4.57
N LEU A 47 8.61 -7.53 5.44
CA LEU A 47 7.39 -6.77 5.18
C LEU A 47 7.59 -5.30 5.54
N CYS A 48 7.31 -4.41 4.61
CA CYS A 48 7.36 -2.97 4.80
C CYS A 48 5.96 -2.38 4.82
N VAL A 49 5.58 -1.73 5.91
CA VAL A 49 4.27 -1.12 6.07
C VAL A 49 4.34 0.35 5.69
N VAL A 50 3.52 0.76 4.73
CA VAL A 50 3.42 2.14 4.26
C VAL A 50 1.98 2.64 4.38
N GLU A 51 1.80 3.95 4.43
CA GLU A 51 0.45 4.54 4.54
C GLU A 51 -0.30 4.49 3.22
N GLU A 52 0.37 4.78 2.10
CA GLU A 52 -0.24 4.89 0.78
C GLU A 52 0.59 4.20 -0.29
N PRO A 53 -0.03 3.79 -1.42
CA PRO A 53 0.70 3.14 -2.52
C PRO A 53 1.82 4.00 -3.10
N SER A 54 1.66 5.33 -3.09
CA SER A 54 2.65 6.26 -3.61
C SER A 54 4.00 6.20 -2.86
N ALA A 55 4.02 5.68 -1.63
CA ALA A 55 5.24 5.55 -0.85
C ALA A 55 6.12 4.39 -1.32
N ILE A 56 5.57 3.42 -2.06
CA ILE A 56 6.31 2.24 -2.51
C ILE A 56 7.36 2.60 -3.57
N LEU A 57 7.00 3.45 -4.53
CA LEU A 57 7.87 3.75 -5.66
C LEU A 57 9.21 4.36 -5.25
N PRO A 58 9.28 5.36 -4.33
CA PRO A 58 10.57 5.87 -3.87
C PRO A 58 11.45 4.80 -3.23
N ILE A 59 10.86 3.86 -2.49
CA ILE A 59 11.61 2.76 -1.86
C ILE A 59 12.13 1.80 -2.93
N GLU A 60 11.31 1.47 -3.93
CA GLU A 60 11.72 0.58 -5.02
C GLU A 60 12.83 1.19 -5.88
N ARG A 61 12.88 2.50 -6.01
CA ARG A 61 13.93 3.18 -6.76
C ARG A 61 15.33 3.01 -6.16
N THR A 62 15.42 2.68 -4.88
CA THR A 62 16.71 2.43 -4.25
C THR A 62 17.32 1.11 -4.69
N ASN A 63 16.51 0.17 -5.17
CA ASN A 63 16.90 -1.21 -5.56
C ASN A 63 17.55 -2.00 -4.42
N GLU A 64 17.38 -1.56 -3.17
CA GLU A 64 17.97 -2.21 -1.99
C GLU A 64 16.96 -3.06 -1.22
N TYR A 65 15.66 -2.80 -1.38
CA TYR A 65 14.62 -3.54 -0.68
C TYR A 65 14.12 -4.71 -1.53
N ARG A 66 14.12 -5.91 -0.97
CA ARG A 66 13.74 -7.16 -1.66
C ARG A 66 12.50 -7.82 -1.08
N GLY A 67 11.89 -7.22 -0.07
CA GLY A 67 10.69 -7.76 0.55
C GLY A 67 9.41 -7.33 -0.12
N ARG A 68 8.32 -7.53 0.60
CA ARG A 68 6.97 -7.15 0.17
C ARG A 68 6.49 -5.92 0.94
N TYR A 69 5.31 -5.46 0.59
CA TYR A 69 4.70 -4.26 1.18
C TYR A 69 3.31 -4.55 1.73
N HIS A 70 2.88 -3.69 2.62
CA HIS A 70 1.50 -3.65 3.08
C HIS A 70 1.04 -2.20 3.14
N VAL A 71 -0.02 -1.88 2.42
CA VAL A 71 -0.57 -0.52 2.35
C VAL A 71 -1.74 -0.41 3.31
N LEU A 72 -1.63 0.48 4.29
CA LEU A 72 -2.68 0.68 5.29
C LEU A 72 -3.89 1.45 4.74
N GLY A 73 -3.68 2.32 3.78
CA GLY A 73 -4.73 3.16 3.23
C GLY A 73 -4.87 4.50 3.93
N GLY A 74 -3.88 4.86 4.75
CA GLY A 74 -3.86 6.12 5.48
C GLY A 74 -3.16 6.02 6.82
N ALA A 75 -3.41 6.96 7.72
CA ALA A 75 -2.85 7.01 9.06
C ALA A 75 -3.96 7.32 10.07
N LEU A 76 -3.75 6.93 11.32
CA LEU A 76 -4.69 7.23 12.40
C LEU A 76 -4.84 8.74 12.57
N SER A 77 -6.07 9.24 12.56
CA SER A 77 -6.37 10.64 12.76
C SER A 77 -7.77 10.80 13.35
N PRO A 78 -7.91 10.79 14.68
CA PRO A 78 -9.24 10.96 15.31
C PRO A 78 -9.92 12.27 14.92
N ILE A 79 -9.14 13.32 14.66
CA ILE A 79 -9.69 14.62 14.24
C ILE A 79 -10.37 14.53 12.88
N ASP A 80 -9.78 13.75 11.96
CA ASP A 80 -10.31 13.54 10.61
C ASP A 80 -11.25 12.34 10.51
N GLY A 81 -11.51 11.67 11.64
CA GLY A 81 -12.39 10.50 11.67
C GLY A 81 -11.76 9.22 11.17
N VAL A 82 -10.44 9.13 11.13
CA VAL A 82 -9.74 7.91 10.70
C VAL A 82 -9.36 7.08 11.92
N ASP A 83 -10.07 6.00 12.13
CA ASP A 83 -9.87 5.05 13.22
C ASP A 83 -9.13 3.79 12.72
N PRO A 84 -8.64 2.91 13.61
CA PRO A 84 -7.98 1.67 13.18
C PRO A 84 -8.80 0.81 12.21
N GLU A 85 -10.13 0.82 12.35
CA GLU A 85 -11.02 0.05 11.47
C GLU A 85 -11.03 0.58 10.03
N ASP A 86 -10.70 1.86 9.83
CA ASP A 86 -10.64 2.48 8.50
C ASP A 86 -9.34 2.15 7.77
N LEU A 87 -8.38 1.55 8.46
CA LEU A 87 -7.09 1.16 7.92
C LEU A 87 -7.01 -0.36 7.77
N ARG A 88 -6.04 -0.84 7.00
CA ARG A 88 -5.83 -2.28 6.76
C ARG A 88 -4.96 -2.93 7.85
N ILE A 89 -5.23 -2.61 9.12
CA ILE A 89 -4.44 -3.11 10.25
C ILE A 89 -4.79 -4.57 10.58
N ASP A 90 -6.08 -4.93 10.54
CA ASP A 90 -6.50 -6.32 10.79
C ASP A 90 -5.91 -7.27 9.74
N GLU A 91 -5.89 -6.86 8.48
CA GLU A 91 -5.30 -7.62 7.38
C GLU A 91 -3.79 -7.74 7.56
N LEU A 92 -3.13 -6.71 8.08
CA LEU A 92 -1.70 -6.76 8.40
C LEU A 92 -1.42 -7.80 9.49
N THR A 93 -2.20 -7.79 10.56
CA THR A 93 -2.05 -8.75 11.65
C THR A 93 -2.20 -10.18 11.15
N ALA A 94 -3.20 -10.43 10.30
CA ALA A 94 -3.41 -11.74 9.69
C ALA A 94 -2.21 -12.17 8.83
N ARG A 95 -1.62 -11.24 8.07
CA ARG A 95 -0.43 -11.52 7.25
C ARG A 95 0.78 -11.89 8.07
N LEU A 96 0.99 -11.20 9.20
CA LEU A 96 2.12 -11.49 10.08
C LEU A 96 2.09 -12.93 10.58
N ASP A 97 0.90 -13.45 10.87
CA ASP A 97 0.74 -14.83 11.31
C ASP A 97 0.87 -15.83 10.15
N ALA A 98 0.30 -15.51 8.98
CA ALA A 98 0.19 -16.44 7.87
C ALA A 98 1.46 -16.55 7.02
N ASP A 99 2.18 -15.45 6.81
CA ASP A 99 3.28 -15.37 5.83
C ASP A 99 4.66 -15.66 6.42
N GLY A 100 4.77 -15.94 7.70
CA GLY A 100 6.05 -16.22 8.36
C GLY A 100 6.98 -15.02 8.34
N VAL A 101 6.46 -13.81 8.57
CA VAL A 101 7.23 -12.58 8.58
C VAL A 101 8.19 -12.56 9.76
N SER A 102 9.49 -12.41 9.49
CA SER A 102 10.54 -12.35 10.50
C SER A 102 11.01 -10.93 10.78
N GLU A 103 10.84 -10.01 9.83
CA GLU A 103 11.25 -8.62 9.97
C GLU A 103 10.17 -7.69 9.41
N LEU A 104 9.76 -6.73 10.23
CA LEU A 104 8.75 -5.74 9.88
C LEU A 104 9.38 -4.35 9.89
N VAL A 105 9.32 -3.67 8.74
CA VAL A 105 9.76 -2.28 8.63
C VAL A 105 8.52 -1.39 8.64
N ILE A 106 8.42 -0.51 9.61
CA ILE A 106 7.30 0.42 9.70
C ILE A 106 7.74 1.75 9.09
N ALA A 107 7.24 2.05 7.91
CA ALA A 107 7.61 3.21 7.12
C ALA A 107 6.44 4.18 6.95
N THR A 108 5.75 4.47 8.06
CA THR A 108 4.72 5.51 8.09
C THR A 108 5.39 6.89 8.00
N ASN A 109 4.59 7.91 7.62
CA ASN A 109 5.13 9.24 7.41
C ASN A 109 5.59 9.90 8.73
N PRO A 110 6.59 10.80 8.70
CA PRO A 110 7.06 11.50 9.91
C PRO A 110 6.12 12.65 10.29
N THR A 111 4.85 12.34 10.48
CA THR A 111 3.80 13.25 10.91
C THR A 111 3.25 12.77 12.26
N MET A 112 2.47 13.60 12.95
CA MET A 112 1.83 13.16 14.18
C MET A 112 0.91 11.95 13.94
N SER A 113 0.15 11.97 12.84
CA SER A 113 -0.71 10.85 12.47
C SER A 113 0.09 9.60 12.09
N GLY A 114 1.21 9.77 11.36
CA GLY A 114 2.08 8.66 10.98
C GLY A 114 2.75 8.02 12.18
N GLU A 115 3.25 8.81 13.12
CA GLU A 115 3.88 8.30 14.35
C GLU A 115 2.86 7.61 15.25
N ALA A 116 1.64 8.15 15.37
CA ALA A 116 0.56 7.52 16.12
C ALA A 116 0.19 6.17 15.52
N THR A 117 0.17 6.07 14.18
CA THR A 117 -0.10 4.83 13.47
C THR A 117 0.99 3.78 13.73
N ALA A 118 2.26 4.18 13.73
CA ALA A 118 3.38 3.29 13.99
C ALA A 118 3.34 2.71 15.43
N LEU A 119 2.86 3.50 16.39
CA LEU A 119 2.76 3.06 17.79
C LEU A 119 1.58 2.11 18.03
N TYR A 120 0.57 2.17 17.20
CA TYR A 120 -0.58 1.30 17.31
C TYR A 120 -0.24 -0.12 16.84
#